data_66e2885c2ad933e25b98bbb3cb28210f
#
_entry.id   66e2885c2ad933e25b98bbb3cb28210f
#
_cell.length_a   1.000
_cell.length_b   1.000
_cell.length_c   1.000
_cell.angle_alpha   90.00
_cell.angle_beta   90.00
_cell.angle_gamma   90.00
#
_symmetry.space_group_name_H-M   'P 1'
#
loop_
_entity.id
_entity.type
_entity.pdbx_description
1 polymer ?
#
loop_
_entity_poly.entity_id
_entity_poly.type
_entity_poly.pdbx_seq_one_letter_code
_entity_poly.pdbx_strand_id
1 'polypeptide(L)'
;MTAELEVIEAELVGDDEIAAAPVQGGPPRYLVNQHTMLGPGQLPPRADQRPAWTDADFRISAEDQAELEEPDLAENTIYNRDRTTLAFETWCAEQKPPRLAWPCTTATYTAYGLHLIRRGKAGEYVPDTVGQYMSRIYNWQPVDMRPDPSRIRGKIRLWRKAWRAAGGEVRRSAALTIPYLLLCLEQCDESTHIGSRDAFMLALAYDNLHRRIELADSLVKHVRVVPKGLFVTTATHKTDKQGTGVTEFIEDRPDLQIVKRALAWLAVLKKLGADGPNDPLFRALTVKGNLANRELATKRGDHMKGGAVNDRVQLLADRAGIPYIAGKKVTAHSLRAGPNTDMIEAQVPLAERNRRGRWASGSTTADTVYDRPETAGKSDPMAKVPVGGHPTVGE
;
A
#
# COMPACT_ATOMS: atom_id res chain seq x y z
N MET A 1 -32.92 -5.66 -0.47
CA MET A 1 -31.81 -6.57 -0.15
C MET A 1 -31.84 -7.86 -0.97
N THR A 2 -32.91 -8.21 -1.60
CA THR A 2 -33.04 -9.39 -2.48
C THR A 2 -32.61 -9.17 -3.93
N ALA A 3 -32.63 -7.93 -4.40
CA ALA A 3 -32.29 -7.61 -5.78
C ALA A 3 -30.77 -7.69 -6.09
N GLU A 4 -29.90 -7.44 -5.10
CA GLU A 4 -28.46 -7.52 -5.30
C GLU A 4 -27.94 -8.96 -5.35
N LEU A 5 -28.59 -9.88 -4.67
CA LEU A 5 -28.23 -11.30 -4.72
C LEU A 5 -28.61 -11.96 -6.05
N GLU A 6 -29.75 -11.55 -6.62
CA GLU A 6 -30.17 -12.05 -7.95
C GLU A 6 -29.22 -11.61 -9.08
N VAL A 7 -28.64 -10.41 -8.98
CA VAL A 7 -27.66 -9.93 -9.96
C VAL A 7 -26.33 -10.72 -9.89
N ILE A 8 -25.92 -11.12 -8.67
CA ILE A 8 -24.69 -11.91 -8.49
C ILE A 8 -24.87 -13.35 -8.97
N GLU A 9 -26.06 -13.95 -8.74
CA GLU A 9 -26.38 -15.28 -9.26
C GLU A 9 -26.51 -15.30 -10.79
N ALA A 10 -27.02 -14.22 -11.40
CA ALA A 10 -27.09 -14.11 -12.84
C ALA A 10 -25.70 -14.00 -13.51
N GLU A 11 -24.71 -13.38 -12.83
CA GLU A 11 -23.32 -13.33 -13.32
C GLU A 11 -22.63 -14.70 -13.24
N LEU A 12 -22.94 -15.52 -12.26
CA LEU A 12 -22.37 -16.86 -12.11
C LEU A 12 -22.93 -17.88 -13.12
N VAL A 13 -24.18 -17.70 -13.54
CA VAL A 13 -24.83 -18.54 -14.55
C VAL A 13 -24.43 -18.13 -15.98
N GLY A 14 -23.97 -16.89 -16.15
CA GLY A 14 -23.67 -16.32 -17.46
C GLY A 14 -22.49 -16.93 -18.20
N ASP A 15 -21.51 -17.53 -17.51
CA ASP A 15 -20.34 -18.12 -18.18
C ASP A 15 -20.69 -19.36 -19.01
N ASP A 16 -21.65 -20.17 -18.59
CA ASP A 16 -22.09 -21.34 -19.34
C ASP A 16 -22.99 -20.97 -20.52
N GLU A 17 -23.80 -19.90 -20.42
CA GLU A 17 -24.57 -19.41 -21.56
C GLU A 17 -23.72 -18.72 -22.61
N ILE A 18 -22.58 -18.10 -22.21
CA ILE A 18 -21.63 -17.49 -23.13
C ILE A 18 -20.93 -18.59 -23.97
N ALA A 19 -20.66 -19.73 -23.39
CA ALA A 19 -20.06 -20.87 -24.08
C ALA A 19 -21.05 -21.63 -24.99
N ALA A 20 -22.35 -21.57 -24.70
CA ALA A 20 -23.37 -22.37 -25.39
C ALA A 20 -24.05 -21.68 -26.59
N ALA A 21 -23.81 -20.40 -26.83
CA ALA A 21 -24.41 -19.67 -27.94
C ALA A 21 -23.38 -18.98 -28.85
N PRO A 22 -22.66 -19.71 -29.70
CA PRO A 22 -21.90 -19.06 -30.74
C PRO A 22 -22.91 -18.48 -31.76
N VAL A 23 -23.27 -17.23 -31.54
CA VAL A 23 -23.95 -16.48 -32.61
C VAL A 23 -22.89 -16.29 -33.68
N GLN A 24 -23.05 -17.01 -34.80
CA GLN A 24 -22.18 -16.85 -35.96
C GLN A 24 -22.12 -15.36 -36.31
N GLY A 25 -20.97 -14.72 -36.04
CA GLY A 25 -20.61 -13.40 -36.52
C GLY A 25 -21.20 -12.17 -35.81
N GLY A 26 -21.76 -12.27 -34.61
CA GLY A 26 -22.27 -11.09 -33.88
C GLY A 26 -21.75 -11.01 -32.42
N PRO A 27 -21.69 -9.80 -31.82
CA PRO A 27 -21.34 -9.65 -30.42
C PRO A 27 -22.34 -10.37 -29.51
N PRO A 28 -21.92 -10.82 -28.31
CA PRO A 28 -22.82 -11.36 -27.32
C PRO A 28 -23.99 -10.42 -27.02
N ARG A 29 -25.19 -10.96 -26.76
CA ARG A 29 -26.40 -10.16 -26.57
C ARG A 29 -26.25 -9.05 -25.50
N TYR A 30 -25.49 -9.29 -24.45
CA TYR A 30 -25.25 -8.31 -23.39
C TYR A 30 -24.41 -7.11 -23.88
N LEU A 31 -23.43 -7.30 -24.74
CA LEU A 31 -22.64 -6.20 -25.32
C LEU A 31 -23.50 -5.30 -26.20
N VAL A 32 -24.43 -5.88 -26.97
CA VAL A 32 -25.38 -5.11 -27.79
C VAL A 32 -26.25 -4.21 -26.92
N ASN A 33 -26.74 -4.71 -25.78
CA ASN A 33 -27.55 -3.91 -24.86
C ASN A 33 -26.77 -2.79 -24.19
N GLN A 34 -25.50 -2.99 -23.88
CA GLN A 34 -24.62 -1.96 -23.30
C GLN A 34 -24.26 -0.85 -24.30
N HIS A 35 -24.09 -1.19 -25.57
CA HIS A 35 -23.65 -0.22 -26.59
C HIS A 35 -24.78 0.47 -27.34
N THR A 36 -25.98 -0.12 -27.43
CA THR A 36 -27.07 0.44 -28.23
C THR A 36 -28.00 1.38 -27.46
N MET A 37 -27.81 1.56 -26.15
CA MET A 37 -28.64 2.43 -25.29
C MET A 37 -30.14 2.32 -25.66
N LEU A 38 -30.68 1.11 -25.73
CA LEU A 38 -32.07 0.89 -26.07
C LEU A 38 -32.99 1.58 -25.04
N GLY A 39 -33.94 2.37 -25.53
CA GLY A 39 -34.97 2.98 -24.69
C GLY A 39 -35.90 1.94 -24.08
N PRO A 40 -36.67 2.30 -23.01
CA PRO A 40 -37.65 1.40 -22.41
C PRO A 40 -38.60 0.82 -23.42
N GLY A 41 -38.67 -0.50 -23.52
CA GLY A 41 -39.55 -1.20 -24.46
C GLY A 41 -39.03 -1.41 -25.88
N GLN A 42 -37.84 -0.93 -26.20
CA GLN A 42 -37.16 -1.22 -27.49
C GLN A 42 -36.49 -2.59 -27.43
N LEU A 43 -36.81 -3.44 -28.39
CA LEU A 43 -36.10 -4.70 -28.60
C LEU A 43 -34.80 -4.45 -29.40
N PRO A 44 -33.72 -5.20 -29.07
CA PRO A 44 -32.51 -5.10 -29.87
C PRO A 44 -32.77 -5.46 -31.32
N PRO A 45 -32.08 -4.82 -32.29
CA PRO A 45 -32.20 -5.14 -33.69
C PRO A 45 -31.99 -6.65 -33.95
N ARG A 46 -32.78 -7.25 -34.86
CA ARG A 46 -32.55 -8.64 -35.28
C ARG A 46 -31.16 -8.78 -35.87
N ALA A 47 -30.58 -9.99 -35.78
CA ALA A 47 -29.21 -10.24 -36.24
C ALA A 47 -28.98 -9.85 -37.71
N ASP A 48 -30.00 -10.01 -38.56
CA ASP A 48 -30.01 -9.62 -39.98
C ASP A 48 -30.11 -8.11 -40.23
N GLN A 49 -30.49 -7.34 -39.19
CA GLN A 49 -30.62 -5.86 -39.28
C GLN A 49 -29.42 -5.12 -38.63
N ARG A 50 -28.44 -5.85 -38.15
CA ARG A 50 -27.24 -5.25 -37.56
C ARG A 50 -26.24 -4.86 -38.62
N PRO A 51 -25.64 -3.67 -38.54
CA PRO A 51 -24.56 -3.33 -39.43
C PRO A 51 -23.43 -4.37 -39.30
N ALA A 52 -22.88 -4.79 -40.43
CA ALA A 52 -21.70 -5.66 -40.40
C ALA A 52 -20.49 -4.85 -39.88
N TRP A 53 -19.69 -5.49 -39.06
CA TRP A 53 -18.41 -4.89 -38.64
C TRP A 53 -17.47 -4.77 -39.82
N THR A 54 -16.76 -3.66 -39.86
CA THR A 54 -15.72 -3.38 -40.85
C THR A 54 -14.34 -3.71 -40.24
N ASP A 55 -13.32 -3.78 -41.05
CA ASP A 55 -11.94 -3.93 -40.57
C ASP A 55 -11.52 -2.80 -39.61
N ALA A 56 -12.15 -1.64 -39.68
CA ALA A 56 -11.89 -0.51 -38.80
C ALA A 56 -12.37 -0.80 -37.35
N ASP A 57 -13.45 -1.57 -37.19
CA ASP A 57 -14.00 -1.91 -35.89
C ASP A 57 -13.10 -2.86 -35.08
N PHE A 58 -12.13 -3.49 -35.73
CA PHE A 58 -11.15 -4.38 -35.12
C PHE A 58 -9.77 -3.74 -34.96
N ARG A 59 -9.63 -2.46 -35.28
CA ARG A 59 -8.36 -1.75 -35.20
C ARG A 59 -8.44 -0.67 -34.17
N ILE A 60 -7.41 -0.63 -33.35
CA ILE A 60 -7.13 0.47 -32.43
C ILE A 60 -6.16 1.39 -33.14
N SER A 61 -6.36 2.71 -33.10
CA SER A 61 -5.41 3.68 -33.68
C SER A 61 -4.03 3.54 -33.05
N ALA A 62 -2.97 3.97 -33.74
CA ALA A 62 -1.63 3.97 -33.19
C ALA A 62 -1.51 4.88 -31.95
N GLU A 63 -2.32 5.95 -31.88
CA GLU A 63 -2.41 6.86 -30.75
C GLU A 63 -3.08 6.20 -29.54
N ASP A 64 -4.24 5.55 -29.74
CA ASP A 64 -4.94 4.80 -28.71
C ASP A 64 -4.10 3.60 -28.22
N GLN A 65 -3.38 2.93 -29.14
CA GLN A 65 -2.48 1.85 -28.79
C GLN A 65 -1.32 2.36 -27.89
N ALA A 66 -0.75 3.52 -28.19
CA ALA A 66 0.29 4.14 -27.38
C ALA A 66 -0.25 4.53 -25.98
N GLU A 67 -1.49 5.03 -25.91
CA GLU A 67 -2.14 5.34 -24.63
C GLU A 67 -2.41 4.07 -23.81
N LEU A 68 -2.84 2.98 -24.44
CA LEU A 68 -3.01 1.68 -23.79
C LEU A 68 -1.69 1.04 -23.34
N GLU A 69 -0.59 1.38 -23.97
CA GLU A 69 0.75 0.92 -23.59
C GLU A 69 1.36 1.76 -22.45
N GLU A 70 0.79 2.94 -22.13
CA GLU A 70 1.19 3.67 -20.93
C GLU A 70 0.97 2.79 -19.69
N PRO A 71 1.97 2.71 -18.81
CA PRO A 71 1.90 1.78 -17.68
C PRO A 71 0.88 2.25 -16.64
N ASP A 72 -0.20 1.52 -16.49
CA ASP A 72 -1.23 1.62 -15.43
C ASP A 72 -0.69 1.37 -14.01
N LEU A 73 0.61 1.45 -13.81
CA LEU A 73 1.28 1.06 -12.58
C LEU A 73 1.91 2.28 -11.88
N ALA A 74 1.76 2.35 -10.58
CA ALA A 74 2.45 3.36 -9.78
C ALA A 74 3.96 3.34 -10.02
N GLU A 75 4.61 4.53 -10.11
CA GLU A 75 6.05 4.71 -10.39
C GLU A 75 6.96 3.76 -9.62
N ASN A 76 6.71 3.56 -8.32
CA ASN A 76 7.47 2.63 -7.49
C ASN A 76 7.33 1.16 -7.92
N THR A 77 6.19 0.80 -8.51
CA THR A 77 5.97 -0.56 -9.03
C THR A 77 6.75 -0.73 -10.32
N ILE A 78 6.73 0.27 -11.20
CA ILE A 78 7.52 0.31 -12.43
C ILE A 78 9.01 0.24 -12.09
N TYR A 79 9.51 1.13 -11.27
CA TYR A 79 10.91 1.15 -10.84
C TYR A 79 11.39 -0.20 -10.26
N ASN A 80 10.60 -0.80 -9.39
CA ASN A 80 10.94 -2.09 -8.79
C ASN A 80 10.84 -3.25 -9.80
N ARG A 81 9.91 -3.19 -10.77
CA ARG A 81 9.81 -4.14 -11.86
C ARG A 81 11.07 -4.06 -12.72
N ASP A 82 11.39 -2.88 -13.23
CA ASP A 82 12.48 -2.64 -14.16
C ASP A 82 13.83 -3.04 -13.57
N ARG A 83 14.07 -2.70 -12.31
CA ARG A 83 15.27 -3.15 -11.58
C ARG A 83 15.34 -4.67 -11.46
N THR A 84 14.20 -5.33 -11.24
CA THR A 84 14.15 -6.80 -11.09
C THR A 84 14.34 -7.50 -12.44
N THR A 85 13.72 -6.97 -13.52
CA THR A 85 13.85 -7.53 -14.87
C THR A 85 15.23 -7.33 -15.43
N LEU A 86 15.83 -6.14 -15.25
CA LEU A 86 17.23 -5.88 -15.65
C LEU A 86 18.20 -6.85 -14.98
N ALA A 87 18.03 -7.12 -13.67
CA ALA A 87 18.88 -8.08 -12.97
C ALA A 87 18.69 -9.51 -13.50
N PHE A 88 17.48 -9.87 -13.93
CA PHE A 88 17.20 -11.17 -14.55
C PHE A 88 17.78 -11.26 -15.96
N GLU A 89 17.64 -10.24 -16.78
CA GLU A 89 18.21 -10.15 -18.14
C GLU A 89 19.75 -10.26 -18.09
N THR A 90 20.37 -9.51 -17.19
CA THR A 90 21.82 -9.58 -16.97
C THR A 90 22.26 -11.00 -16.62
N TRP A 91 21.58 -11.63 -15.65
CA TRP A 91 21.89 -13.00 -15.28
C TRP A 91 21.69 -13.98 -16.46
N CYS A 92 20.64 -13.81 -17.26
CA CYS A 92 20.40 -14.64 -18.42
C CYS A 92 21.51 -14.52 -19.48
N ALA A 93 21.99 -13.30 -19.73
CA ALA A 93 23.07 -13.03 -20.68
C ALA A 93 24.42 -13.65 -20.23
N GLU A 94 24.67 -13.72 -18.94
CA GLU A 94 25.90 -14.28 -18.35
C GLU A 94 25.93 -15.82 -18.35
N GLN A 95 24.80 -16.49 -18.65
CA GLN A 95 24.81 -17.96 -18.69
C GLN A 95 25.57 -18.48 -19.93
N LYS A 96 26.07 -19.71 -19.85
CA LYS A 96 26.79 -20.37 -20.95
C LYS A 96 26.11 -21.69 -21.28
N PRO A 97 25.39 -21.80 -22.41
CA PRO A 97 25.08 -20.71 -23.36
C PRO A 97 24.13 -19.67 -22.73
N PRO A 98 24.08 -18.43 -23.29
CA PRO A 98 23.15 -17.41 -22.85
C PRO A 98 21.69 -17.88 -22.92
N ARG A 99 20.87 -17.40 -22.01
CA ARG A 99 19.44 -17.74 -21.93
C ARG A 99 18.56 -16.58 -22.38
N LEU A 100 17.41 -16.90 -22.93
CA LEU A 100 16.41 -15.89 -23.26
C LEU A 100 15.66 -15.49 -21.98
N ALA A 101 15.61 -14.17 -21.72
CA ALA A 101 14.91 -13.62 -20.56
C ALA A 101 13.43 -13.33 -20.84
N TRP A 102 13.09 -12.99 -22.08
CA TRP A 102 11.73 -12.63 -22.46
C TRP A 102 11.42 -13.04 -23.92
N PRO A 103 10.40 -13.92 -24.15
CA PRO A 103 9.78 -14.75 -23.12
C PRO A 103 10.75 -15.82 -22.59
N CYS A 104 10.72 -16.08 -21.28
CA CYS A 104 11.59 -17.09 -20.71
C CYS A 104 10.89 -18.45 -20.56
N THR A 105 11.68 -19.53 -20.67
CA THR A 105 11.17 -20.89 -20.38
C THR A 105 10.99 -21.13 -18.90
N THR A 106 10.14 -22.11 -18.53
CA THR A 106 10.03 -22.60 -17.15
C THR A 106 11.37 -23.04 -16.57
N ALA A 107 12.26 -23.62 -17.40
CA ALA A 107 13.61 -24.01 -17.00
C ALA A 107 14.47 -22.80 -16.61
N THR A 108 14.49 -21.74 -17.44
CA THR A 108 15.22 -20.50 -17.17
C THR A 108 14.70 -19.81 -15.91
N TYR A 109 13.38 -19.66 -15.79
CA TYR A 109 12.72 -19.09 -14.61
C TYR A 109 13.08 -19.84 -13.32
N THR A 110 13.01 -21.16 -13.36
CA THR A 110 13.33 -22.01 -12.21
C THR A 110 14.83 -21.92 -11.84
N ALA A 111 15.71 -21.93 -12.83
CA ALA A 111 17.16 -21.82 -12.61
C ALA A 111 17.54 -20.50 -11.96
N TYR A 112 16.94 -19.38 -12.39
CA TYR A 112 17.14 -18.06 -11.76
C TYR A 112 16.62 -18.04 -10.32
N GLY A 113 15.43 -18.58 -10.08
CA GLY A 113 14.88 -18.67 -8.73
C GLY A 113 15.76 -19.49 -7.78
N LEU A 114 16.35 -20.59 -8.26
CA LEU A 114 17.33 -21.37 -7.48
C LEU A 114 18.64 -20.58 -7.26
N HIS A 115 19.07 -19.79 -8.23
CA HIS A 115 20.20 -18.87 -8.06
C HIS A 115 19.93 -17.86 -6.93
N LEU A 116 18.76 -17.21 -6.93
CA LEU A 116 18.38 -16.28 -5.86
C LEU A 116 18.25 -16.96 -4.49
N ILE A 117 17.72 -18.18 -4.44
CA ILE A 117 17.63 -18.96 -3.17
C ILE A 117 19.04 -19.23 -2.64
N ARG A 118 20.00 -19.61 -3.48
CA ARG A 118 21.40 -19.82 -3.04
C ARG A 118 22.00 -18.56 -2.47
N ARG A 119 21.84 -17.40 -3.14
CA ARG A 119 22.28 -16.10 -2.63
C ARG A 119 21.58 -15.74 -1.33
N GLY A 120 20.29 -16.01 -1.22
CA GLY A 120 19.54 -15.78 0.01
C GLY A 120 20.02 -16.67 1.17
N LYS A 121 20.38 -17.93 0.93
CA LYS A 121 20.99 -18.81 1.94
C LYS A 121 22.40 -18.32 2.37
N ALA A 122 23.07 -17.59 1.48
CA ALA A 122 24.35 -16.90 1.80
C ALA A 122 24.13 -15.55 2.53
N GLY A 123 22.88 -15.18 2.87
CA GLY A 123 22.55 -13.98 3.66
C GLY A 123 22.16 -12.73 2.87
N GLU A 124 22.18 -12.77 1.51
CA GLU A 124 21.88 -11.57 0.70
C GLU A 124 20.37 -11.25 0.65
N TYR A 125 19.52 -12.26 0.67
CA TYR A 125 18.07 -12.10 0.57
C TYR A 125 17.33 -12.92 1.62
N VAL A 126 16.16 -12.43 2.01
CA VAL A 126 15.19 -13.23 2.77
C VAL A 126 14.21 -13.92 1.81
N PRO A 127 13.54 -15.02 2.22
CA PRO A 127 12.63 -15.77 1.35
C PRO A 127 11.54 -14.94 0.70
N ASP A 128 11.00 -13.95 1.42
CA ASP A 128 9.94 -13.08 0.92
C ASP A 128 10.42 -12.15 -0.20
N THR A 129 11.66 -11.66 -0.12
CA THR A 129 12.28 -10.85 -1.19
C THR A 129 12.43 -11.66 -2.47
N VAL A 130 12.90 -12.90 -2.37
CA VAL A 130 13.03 -13.78 -3.53
C VAL A 130 11.66 -14.10 -4.11
N GLY A 131 10.65 -14.33 -3.27
CA GLY A 131 9.27 -14.53 -3.71
C GLY A 131 8.73 -13.35 -4.50
N GLN A 132 9.00 -12.12 -4.06
CA GLN A 132 8.60 -10.90 -4.76
C GLN A 132 9.35 -10.74 -6.10
N TYR A 133 10.64 -11.01 -6.17
CA TYR A 133 11.40 -10.94 -7.42
C TYR A 133 10.86 -11.92 -8.45
N MET A 134 10.64 -13.17 -8.05
CA MET A 134 10.07 -14.18 -8.93
C MET A 134 8.66 -13.83 -9.39
N SER A 135 7.82 -13.23 -8.53
CA SER A 135 6.49 -12.77 -8.92
C SER A 135 6.53 -11.63 -9.95
N ARG A 136 7.46 -10.68 -9.81
CA ARG A 136 7.62 -9.58 -10.78
C ARG A 136 8.07 -10.09 -12.14
N ILE A 137 9.03 -11.00 -12.18
CA ILE A 137 9.49 -11.63 -13.43
C ILE A 137 8.36 -12.42 -14.09
N TYR A 138 7.58 -13.16 -13.31
CA TYR A 138 6.41 -13.89 -13.81
C TYR A 138 5.37 -12.97 -14.46
N ASN A 139 5.03 -11.87 -13.79
CA ASN A 139 4.03 -10.91 -14.29
C ASN A 139 4.55 -10.07 -15.46
N TRP A 140 5.86 -9.95 -15.62
CA TRP A 140 6.50 -9.27 -16.76
C TRP A 140 6.46 -10.11 -18.04
N GLN A 141 6.36 -11.44 -17.94
CA GLN A 141 6.28 -12.31 -19.11
C GLN A 141 4.94 -12.15 -19.85
N PRO A 142 4.91 -12.34 -21.19
CA PRO A 142 3.66 -12.38 -21.95
C PRO A 142 2.67 -13.38 -21.33
N VAL A 143 1.39 -13.03 -21.29
CA VAL A 143 0.36 -13.77 -20.53
C VAL A 143 0.28 -15.23 -20.97
N ASP A 144 0.32 -15.47 -22.27
CA ASP A 144 0.26 -16.76 -22.96
C ASP A 144 1.56 -17.60 -22.87
N MET A 145 2.69 -16.93 -22.55
CA MET A 145 4.02 -17.54 -22.45
C MET A 145 4.59 -17.56 -21.03
N ARG A 146 3.77 -17.35 -20.02
CA ARG A 146 4.21 -17.35 -18.63
C ARG A 146 4.79 -18.69 -18.21
N PRO A 147 5.98 -18.73 -17.59
CA PRO A 147 6.58 -19.97 -17.10
C PRO A 147 5.77 -20.56 -15.94
N ASP A 148 5.77 -21.89 -15.77
CA ASP A 148 5.17 -22.51 -14.59
C ASP A 148 5.94 -22.16 -13.31
N PRO A 149 5.31 -21.45 -12.33
CA PRO A 149 5.95 -21.02 -11.11
C PRO A 149 5.91 -22.06 -9.98
N SER A 150 5.23 -23.18 -10.16
CA SER A 150 4.85 -24.12 -9.09
C SER A 150 6.07 -24.69 -8.36
N ARG A 151 7.07 -25.15 -9.12
CA ARG A 151 8.28 -25.77 -8.55
C ARG A 151 9.10 -24.78 -7.74
N ILE A 152 9.32 -23.56 -8.25
CA ILE A 152 10.12 -22.57 -7.54
C ILE A 152 9.39 -22.00 -6.32
N ARG A 153 8.06 -21.79 -6.41
CA ARG A 153 7.22 -21.42 -5.26
C ARG A 153 7.30 -22.45 -4.15
N GLY A 154 7.29 -23.74 -4.50
CA GLY A 154 7.48 -24.83 -3.55
C GLY A 154 8.85 -24.77 -2.84
N LYS A 155 9.94 -24.53 -3.59
CA LYS A 155 11.28 -24.38 -3.02
C LYS A 155 11.41 -23.18 -2.11
N ILE A 156 10.87 -22.01 -2.48
CA ILE A 156 10.85 -20.79 -1.64
C ILE A 156 10.08 -21.06 -0.34
N ARG A 157 8.94 -21.75 -0.41
CA ARG A 157 8.13 -22.11 0.77
C ARG A 157 8.89 -23.02 1.73
N LEU A 158 9.56 -24.05 1.22
CA LEU A 158 10.39 -24.94 2.03
C LEU A 158 11.57 -24.19 2.66
N TRP A 159 12.25 -23.33 1.89
CA TRP A 159 13.33 -22.51 2.43
C TRP A 159 12.81 -21.54 3.48
N ARG A 160 11.66 -20.88 3.29
CA ARG A 160 11.04 -20.01 4.30
C ARG A 160 10.78 -20.76 5.61
N LYS A 161 10.28 -22.01 5.53
CA LYS A 161 10.06 -22.84 6.72
C LYS A 161 11.38 -23.14 7.45
N ALA A 162 12.41 -23.55 6.73
CA ALA A 162 13.73 -23.83 7.30
C ALA A 162 14.39 -22.55 7.86
N TRP A 163 14.29 -21.43 7.14
CA TRP A 163 14.82 -20.13 7.59
C TRP A 163 14.16 -19.67 8.88
N ARG A 164 12.83 -19.85 9.01
CA ARG A 164 12.09 -19.57 10.25
C ARG A 164 12.53 -20.48 11.40
N ALA A 165 12.66 -21.78 11.15
CA ALA A 165 13.12 -22.74 12.15
C ALA A 165 14.54 -22.43 12.64
N ALA A 166 15.37 -21.78 11.81
CA ALA A 166 16.72 -21.31 12.16
C ALA A 166 16.72 -19.91 12.80
N GLY A 167 15.59 -19.41 13.31
CA GLY A 167 15.50 -18.10 13.95
C GLY A 167 15.38 -16.91 13.00
N GLY A 168 15.13 -17.17 11.70
CA GLY A 168 14.94 -16.07 10.75
C GLY A 168 13.66 -15.29 11.02
N GLU A 169 13.79 -13.97 11.08
CA GLU A 169 12.66 -13.08 11.32
C GLU A 169 12.42 -12.12 10.16
N VAL A 170 11.15 -11.84 9.86
CA VAL A 170 10.79 -10.76 8.94
C VAL A 170 11.06 -9.45 9.65
N ARG A 171 11.88 -8.61 9.04
CA ARG A 171 12.14 -7.26 9.55
C ARG A 171 10.83 -6.46 9.56
N ARG A 172 10.33 -6.19 10.74
CA ARG A 172 9.17 -5.34 10.96
C ARG A 172 9.62 -4.07 11.68
N SER A 173 8.97 -2.94 11.36
CA SER A 173 9.18 -1.70 12.11
C SER A 173 8.67 -1.84 13.54
N ALA A 174 9.28 -1.15 14.48
CA ALA A 174 8.76 -1.00 15.83
C ALA A 174 7.35 -0.39 15.83
N ALA A 175 6.57 -0.59 16.88
CA ALA A 175 5.38 0.22 17.11
C ALA A 175 5.79 1.50 17.87
N LEU A 176 5.56 2.65 17.25
CA LEU A 176 5.71 3.95 17.91
C LEU A 176 4.39 4.29 18.60
N THR A 177 4.16 3.68 19.78
CA THR A 177 2.96 3.94 20.60
C THR A 177 2.96 5.35 21.17
N ILE A 178 1.85 5.81 21.77
CA ILE A 178 1.71 7.17 22.31
C ILE A 178 2.90 7.60 23.18
N PRO A 179 3.35 6.83 24.18
CA PRO A 179 4.47 7.26 25.02
C PRO A 179 5.74 7.54 24.22
N TYR A 180 6.06 6.70 23.24
CA TYR A 180 7.23 6.88 22.39
C TYR A 180 7.06 8.00 21.37
N LEU A 181 5.84 8.20 20.86
CA LEU A 181 5.53 9.33 19.98
C LEU A 181 5.76 10.66 20.69
N LEU A 182 5.31 10.79 21.95
CA LEU A 182 5.49 12.01 22.74
C LEU A 182 6.98 12.34 22.92
N LEU A 183 7.84 11.34 23.18
CA LEU A 183 9.29 11.55 23.23
C LEU A 183 9.85 12.08 21.90
N CYS A 184 9.35 11.61 20.77
CA CYS A 184 9.74 12.13 19.45
C CYS A 184 9.22 13.57 19.24
N LEU A 185 8.02 13.88 19.68
CA LEU A 185 7.43 15.22 19.59
C LEU A 185 8.21 16.26 20.43
N GLU A 186 8.71 15.88 21.59
CA GLU A 186 9.58 16.71 22.43
C GLU A 186 10.88 17.09 21.72
N GLN A 187 11.33 16.33 20.73
CA GLN A 187 12.51 16.64 19.93
C GLN A 187 12.23 17.64 18.80
N CYS A 188 10.98 18.03 18.60
CA CYS A 188 10.57 19.02 17.61
C CYS A 188 10.62 20.42 18.24
N ASP A 189 11.60 21.24 17.85
CA ASP A 189 11.58 22.68 18.18
C ASP A 189 10.49 23.37 17.35
N GLU A 190 9.27 23.40 17.92
CA GLU A 190 8.09 23.95 17.24
C GLU A 190 8.19 25.50 17.01
N SER A 191 9.21 26.18 17.56
CA SER A 191 9.50 27.59 17.25
C SER A 191 10.14 27.75 15.86
N THR A 192 10.72 26.68 15.31
CA THR A 192 11.32 26.66 13.98
C THR A 192 10.35 26.14 12.93
N HIS A 193 10.50 26.57 11.68
CA HIS A 193 9.69 26.05 10.57
C HIS A 193 9.80 24.55 10.40
N ILE A 194 11.02 23.98 10.57
CA ILE A 194 11.27 22.54 10.47
C ILE A 194 10.59 21.80 11.61
N GLY A 195 10.73 22.26 12.83
CA GLY A 195 10.14 21.61 14.00
C GLY A 195 8.61 21.69 14.00
N SER A 196 8.04 22.85 13.62
CA SER A 196 6.59 22.98 13.45
C SER A 196 6.03 22.02 12.39
N ARG A 197 6.70 21.88 11.22
CA ARG A 197 6.35 20.90 10.20
C ARG A 197 6.40 19.47 10.76
N ASP A 198 7.52 19.13 11.40
CA ASP A 198 7.77 17.76 11.84
C ASP A 198 6.84 17.34 12.96
N ALA A 199 6.51 18.24 13.90
CA ALA A 199 5.55 17.99 14.98
C ALA A 199 4.14 17.72 14.41
N PHE A 200 3.67 18.57 13.49
CA PHE A 200 2.38 18.32 12.83
C PHE A 200 2.39 17.04 12.00
N MET A 201 3.47 16.79 11.26
CA MET A 201 3.64 15.58 10.46
C MET A 201 3.56 14.30 11.30
N LEU A 202 4.25 14.26 12.45
CA LEU A 202 4.22 13.12 13.36
C LEU A 202 2.81 12.89 13.94
N ALA A 203 2.18 13.95 14.46
CA ALA A 203 0.85 13.87 15.06
C ALA A 203 -0.19 13.41 14.02
N LEU A 204 -0.18 14.01 12.82
CA LEU A 204 -1.09 13.66 11.75
C LEU A 204 -0.88 12.21 11.25
N ALA A 205 0.38 11.81 11.07
CA ALA A 205 0.70 10.47 10.59
C ALA A 205 0.27 9.40 11.58
N TYR A 206 0.41 9.66 12.88
CA TYR A 206 -0.01 8.78 13.95
C TYR A 206 -1.54 8.66 14.01
N ASP A 207 -2.24 9.78 14.19
CA ASP A 207 -3.70 9.76 14.37
C ASP A 207 -4.44 9.22 13.14
N ASN A 208 -3.96 9.52 11.94
CA ASN A 208 -4.59 9.05 10.71
C ASN A 208 -3.95 7.78 10.11
N LEU A 209 -3.03 7.13 10.84
CA LEU A 209 -2.36 5.91 10.37
C LEU A 209 -1.81 6.03 8.94
N HIS A 210 -1.25 7.19 8.57
CA HIS A 210 -0.78 7.44 7.22
C HIS A 210 0.37 6.50 6.81
N ARG A 211 0.34 6.05 5.56
CA ARG A 211 1.56 5.55 4.93
C ARG A 211 2.46 6.73 4.56
N ARG A 212 3.78 6.53 4.58
CA ARG A 212 4.75 7.59 4.27
C ARG A 212 4.50 8.30 2.93
N ILE A 213 3.96 7.59 1.94
CA ILE A 213 3.66 8.15 0.63
C ILE A 213 2.36 8.96 0.66
N GLU A 214 1.32 8.45 1.33
CA GLU A 214 0.06 9.17 1.53
C GLU A 214 0.30 10.52 2.24
N LEU A 215 1.24 10.54 3.19
CA LEU A 215 1.65 11.74 3.90
C LEU A 215 2.44 12.70 2.99
N ALA A 216 3.39 12.16 2.21
CA ALA A 216 4.20 12.93 1.27
C ALA A 216 3.34 13.60 0.19
N ASP A 217 2.31 12.92 -0.29
CA ASP A 217 1.42 13.37 -1.37
C ASP A 217 0.25 14.24 -0.85
N SER A 218 0.20 14.52 0.47
CA SER A 218 -0.84 15.36 1.04
C SER A 218 -0.71 16.82 0.57
N LEU A 219 -1.85 17.41 0.22
CA LEU A 219 -1.95 18.84 -0.19
C LEU A 219 -2.60 19.66 0.91
N VAL A 220 -2.41 20.99 0.89
CA VAL A 220 -3.00 21.90 1.87
C VAL A 220 -4.53 21.74 1.94
N LYS A 221 -5.22 21.61 0.80
CA LYS A 221 -6.68 21.39 0.74
C LYS A 221 -7.14 20.09 1.40
N HIS A 222 -6.25 19.14 1.65
CA HIS A 222 -6.59 17.86 2.29
C HIS A 222 -6.77 17.96 3.80
N VAL A 223 -6.45 19.13 4.40
CA VAL A 223 -6.62 19.37 5.83
C VAL A 223 -7.53 20.56 6.05
N ARG A 224 -8.66 20.33 6.73
CA ARG A 224 -9.59 21.39 7.13
C ARG A 224 -9.68 21.41 8.65
N VAL A 225 -9.21 22.50 9.24
CA VAL A 225 -9.25 22.72 10.69
C VAL A 225 -10.66 23.11 11.12
N VAL A 226 -11.13 22.55 12.22
CA VAL A 226 -12.39 22.87 12.87
C VAL A 226 -12.16 22.94 14.39
N PRO A 227 -13.05 23.59 15.18
CA PRO A 227 -12.80 23.82 16.62
C PRO A 227 -12.49 22.56 17.44
N LYS A 228 -13.02 21.40 17.06
CA LYS A 228 -12.87 20.14 17.79
C LYS A 228 -11.87 19.18 17.17
N GLY A 229 -11.18 19.55 16.09
CA GLY A 229 -10.27 18.65 15.40
C GLY A 229 -9.98 19.02 13.96
N LEU A 230 -9.65 18.02 13.15
CA LEU A 230 -9.35 18.15 11.73
C LEU A 230 -10.24 17.23 10.92
N PHE A 231 -10.68 17.68 9.74
CA PHE A 231 -11.04 16.76 8.66
C PHE A 231 -9.84 16.56 7.77
N VAL A 232 -9.47 15.32 7.54
CA VAL A 232 -8.29 14.96 6.75
C VAL A 232 -8.70 14.04 5.61
N THR A 233 -8.39 14.46 4.39
CA THR A 233 -8.66 13.69 3.17
C THR A 233 -7.37 12.98 2.73
N THR A 234 -7.42 11.66 2.64
CA THR A 234 -6.38 10.86 1.98
C THR A 234 -6.86 10.63 0.54
N ALA A 235 -6.32 11.39 -0.41
CA ALA A 235 -6.81 11.43 -1.79
C ALA A 235 -6.63 10.10 -2.52
N THR A 236 -5.50 9.40 -2.29
CA THR A 236 -5.21 8.09 -2.87
C THR A 236 -4.60 7.18 -1.83
N HIS A 237 -4.98 5.91 -1.83
CA HIS A 237 -4.35 4.92 -0.96
C HIS A 237 -4.28 3.55 -1.68
N LYS A 238 -3.36 2.70 -1.23
CA LYS A 238 -3.00 1.44 -1.91
C LYS A 238 -4.19 0.51 -2.22
N THR A 239 -5.28 0.60 -1.48
CA THR A 239 -6.49 -0.23 -1.66
C THR A 239 -7.63 0.51 -2.36
N ASP A 240 -7.45 1.78 -2.68
CA ASP A 240 -8.42 2.60 -3.40
C ASP A 240 -8.22 2.42 -4.91
N LYS A 241 -8.94 1.48 -5.48
CA LYS A 241 -8.86 1.19 -6.92
C LYS A 241 -9.64 2.21 -7.77
N GLN A 242 -10.53 2.98 -7.15
CA GLN A 242 -11.40 3.93 -7.84
C GLN A 242 -10.93 5.38 -7.70
N GLY A 243 -9.90 5.65 -6.89
CA GLY A 243 -9.38 7.00 -6.66
C GLY A 243 -10.38 7.93 -5.96
N THR A 244 -11.32 7.40 -5.19
CA THR A 244 -12.36 8.19 -4.52
C THR A 244 -11.85 8.93 -3.28
N GLY A 245 -10.72 8.48 -2.74
CA GLY A 245 -10.16 8.99 -1.49
C GLY A 245 -11.04 8.70 -0.26
N VAL A 246 -10.53 9.06 0.91
CA VAL A 246 -11.26 8.92 2.17
C VAL A 246 -11.04 10.15 3.02
N THR A 247 -12.14 10.73 3.54
CA THR A 247 -12.08 11.84 4.51
C THR A 247 -12.43 11.31 5.90
N GLU A 248 -11.53 11.50 6.85
CA GLU A 248 -11.69 11.10 8.25
C GLU A 248 -11.68 12.32 9.16
N PHE A 249 -12.48 12.28 10.22
CA PHE A 249 -12.41 13.25 11.30
C PHE A 249 -11.37 12.80 12.34
N ILE A 250 -10.50 13.71 12.76
CA ILE A 250 -9.51 13.53 13.82
C ILE A 250 -9.86 14.49 14.94
N GLU A 251 -10.16 13.97 16.11
CA GLU A 251 -10.45 14.76 17.30
C GLU A 251 -9.15 15.40 17.85
N ASP A 252 -9.26 16.65 18.36
CA ASP A 252 -8.13 17.35 19.01
C ASP A 252 -7.87 16.78 20.39
N ARG A 253 -7.00 15.83 20.49
CA ARG A 253 -6.59 15.21 21.74
C ARG A 253 -5.58 16.08 22.48
N PRO A 254 -5.70 16.23 23.83
CA PRO A 254 -4.81 17.06 24.62
C PRO A 254 -3.32 16.69 24.53
N ASP A 255 -3.03 15.39 24.39
CA ASP A 255 -1.66 14.86 24.28
C ASP A 255 -1.00 15.18 22.93
N LEU A 256 -1.77 15.22 21.85
CA LEU A 256 -1.24 15.50 20.50
C LEU A 256 -1.43 16.96 20.06
N GLN A 257 -2.42 17.66 20.60
CA GLN A 257 -2.72 19.06 20.25
C GLN A 257 -2.71 19.31 18.73
N ILE A 258 -3.39 18.44 17.99
CA ILE A 258 -3.26 18.39 16.53
C ILE A 258 -3.78 19.65 15.85
N VAL A 259 -4.82 20.29 16.41
CA VAL A 259 -5.35 21.57 15.92
C VAL A 259 -4.30 22.68 16.06
N LYS A 260 -3.68 22.80 17.23
CA LYS A 260 -2.63 23.79 17.49
C LYS A 260 -1.46 23.62 16.50
N ARG A 261 -0.99 22.38 16.31
CA ARG A 261 0.12 22.05 15.40
C ARG A 261 -0.24 22.30 13.95
N ALA A 262 -1.46 21.95 13.54
CA ALA A 262 -1.96 22.23 12.20
C ALA A 262 -1.99 23.75 11.92
N LEU A 263 -2.56 24.55 12.82
CA LEU A 263 -2.63 26.00 12.68
C LEU A 263 -1.24 26.64 12.64
N ALA A 264 -0.32 26.21 13.51
CA ALA A 264 1.05 26.68 13.53
C ALA A 264 1.76 26.40 12.19
N TRP A 265 1.65 25.18 11.70
CA TRP A 265 2.28 24.82 10.42
C TRP A 265 1.64 25.52 9.22
N LEU A 266 0.31 25.62 9.16
CA LEU A 266 -0.38 26.36 8.10
C LEU A 266 0.00 27.85 8.10
N ALA A 267 0.20 28.46 9.28
CA ALA A 267 0.71 29.83 9.39
C ALA A 267 2.14 29.96 8.85
N VAL A 268 3.00 28.96 9.07
CA VAL A 268 4.34 28.91 8.46
C VAL A 268 4.24 28.81 6.94
N LEU A 269 3.39 27.93 6.40
CA LEU A 269 3.17 27.81 4.94
C LEU A 269 2.73 29.15 4.34
N LYS A 270 1.78 29.84 4.98
CA LYS A 270 1.32 31.17 4.57
C LYS A 270 2.46 32.17 4.56
N LYS A 271 3.28 32.21 5.61
CA LYS A 271 4.47 33.10 5.69
C LYS A 271 5.49 32.81 4.58
N LEU A 272 5.59 31.55 4.16
CA LEU A 272 6.48 31.11 3.08
C LEU A 272 5.87 31.29 1.67
N GLY A 273 4.61 31.73 1.56
CA GLY A 273 3.90 31.83 0.28
C GLY A 273 3.64 30.50 -0.38
N ALA A 274 3.39 29.44 0.41
CA ALA A 274 3.22 28.06 -0.02
C ALA A 274 1.95 27.43 0.59
N ASP A 275 0.88 28.23 0.72
CA ASP A 275 -0.39 27.86 1.35
C ASP A 275 -1.55 27.73 0.34
N GLY A 276 -1.25 27.68 -0.95
CA GLY A 276 -2.24 27.43 -1.99
C GLY A 276 -2.91 26.06 -1.79
N PRO A 277 -4.19 25.88 -2.17
CA PRO A 277 -4.93 24.66 -1.92
C PRO A 277 -4.28 23.40 -2.55
N ASN A 278 -3.59 23.57 -3.66
CA ASN A 278 -2.88 22.50 -4.36
C ASN A 278 -1.38 22.44 -4.03
N ASP A 279 -0.91 23.28 -3.12
CA ASP A 279 0.46 23.20 -2.65
C ASP A 279 0.66 21.96 -1.76
N PRO A 280 1.86 21.34 -1.79
CA PRO A 280 2.18 20.24 -0.88
C PRO A 280 2.06 20.65 0.59
N LEU A 281 1.34 19.86 1.36
CA LEU A 281 1.18 20.12 2.80
C LEU A 281 2.52 20.05 3.53
N PHE A 282 3.36 19.06 3.21
CA PHE A 282 4.67 18.90 3.81
C PHE A 282 5.76 19.27 2.80
N ARG A 283 6.20 20.54 2.90
CA ARG A 283 7.22 21.13 2.03
C ARG A 283 8.64 20.60 2.35
N ALA A 284 9.44 20.44 1.31
CA ALA A 284 10.88 20.28 1.48
C ALA A 284 11.48 21.62 1.92
N LEU A 285 12.16 21.63 3.07
CA LEU A 285 12.80 22.82 3.63
C LEU A 285 14.32 22.66 3.63
N THR A 286 15.02 23.78 3.43
CA THR A 286 16.46 23.86 3.67
C THR A 286 16.75 23.76 5.17
N VAL A 287 18.02 23.58 5.56
CA VAL A 287 18.45 23.57 6.97
C VAL A 287 18.06 24.84 7.72
N LYS A 288 17.97 25.98 6.99
CA LYS A 288 17.55 27.29 7.55
C LYS A 288 16.02 27.45 7.63
N GLY A 289 15.24 26.43 7.27
CA GLY A 289 13.77 26.46 7.30
C GLY A 289 13.11 27.22 6.15
N ASN A 290 13.85 27.59 5.10
CA ASN A 290 13.28 28.19 3.89
C ASN A 290 12.82 27.08 2.92
N LEU A 291 11.94 27.43 1.98
CA LEU A 291 11.56 26.51 0.91
C LEU A 291 12.79 26.03 0.14
N ALA A 292 12.87 24.75 -0.17
CA ALA A 292 13.91 24.25 -1.06
C ALA A 292 13.72 24.85 -2.45
N ASN A 293 14.78 25.38 -3.06
CA ASN A 293 14.71 25.97 -4.39
C ASN A 293 14.51 24.88 -5.45
N ARG A 294 13.45 24.99 -6.25
CA ARG A 294 13.12 24.07 -7.35
C ARG A 294 14.23 24.00 -8.40
N GLU A 295 14.86 25.09 -8.73
CA GLU A 295 15.87 25.17 -9.78
C GLU A 295 17.17 24.42 -9.43
N LEU A 296 17.53 24.43 -8.14
CA LEU A 296 18.73 23.74 -7.64
C LEU A 296 18.44 22.28 -7.20
N ALA A 297 17.19 21.89 -7.15
CA ALA A 297 16.75 20.64 -6.53
C ALA A 297 16.02 19.71 -7.48
N THR A 298 16.54 19.51 -8.69
CA THR A 298 15.99 18.56 -9.69
C THR A 298 15.72 17.15 -9.12
N LYS A 299 16.40 16.76 -8.02
CA LYS A 299 16.19 15.50 -7.29
C LYS A 299 15.30 15.63 -6.04
N ARG A 300 15.10 16.82 -5.48
CA ARG A 300 14.41 17.02 -4.19
C ARG A 300 12.95 17.41 -4.34
N GLY A 301 12.58 18.09 -5.43
CA GLY A 301 11.23 18.60 -5.61
C GLY A 301 10.84 19.62 -4.53
N ASP A 302 9.59 20.04 -4.54
CA ASP A 302 9.01 21.04 -3.63
C ASP A 302 8.34 20.42 -2.39
N HIS A 303 8.12 19.13 -2.36
CA HIS A 303 7.52 18.37 -1.26
C HIS A 303 8.50 17.38 -0.63
N MET A 304 8.20 16.93 0.58
CA MET A 304 8.91 15.84 1.21
C MET A 304 8.54 14.52 0.54
N LYS A 305 9.50 13.86 -0.10
CA LYS A 305 9.28 12.50 -0.60
C LYS A 305 9.18 11.50 0.57
N GLY A 306 8.52 10.36 0.33
CA GLY A 306 8.36 9.33 1.37
C GLY A 306 9.68 8.85 2.01
N GLY A 307 10.82 8.93 1.30
CA GLY A 307 12.15 8.71 1.89
C GLY A 307 12.49 9.76 2.95
N ALA A 308 12.32 11.04 2.63
CA ALA A 308 12.60 12.15 3.56
C ALA A 308 11.69 12.11 4.80
N VAL A 309 10.42 11.72 4.66
CA VAL A 309 9.52 11.45 5.80
C VAL A 309 10.12 10.40 6.72
N ASN A 310 10.60 9.28 6.15
CA ASN A 310 11.22 8.21 6.93
C ASN A 310 12.50 8.68 7.65
N ASP A 311 13.35 9.45 6.97
CA ASP A 311 14.60 9.96 7.54
C ASP A 311 14.33 10.94 8.70
N ARG A 312 13.27 11.75 8.60
CA ARG A 312 12.85 12.64 9.70
C ARG A 312 12.36 11.86 10.91
N VAL A 313 11.52 10.84 10.70
CA VAL A 313 11.05 9.96 11.80
C VAL A 313 12.23 9.29 12.49
N GLN A 314 13.18 8.76 11.73
CA GLN A 314 14.38 8.12 12.31
C GLN A 314 15.24 9.12 13.08
N LEU A 315 15.49 10.30 12.53
CA LEU A 315 16.26 11.34 13.20
C LEU A 315 15.63 11.76 14.53
N LEU A 316 14.31 11.92 14.58
CA LEU A 316 13.61 12.30 15.81
C LEU A 316 13.61 11.17 16.84
N ALA A 317 13.49 9.92 16.40
CA ALA A 317 13.63 8.77 17.27
C ALA A 317 15.06 8.61 17.81
N ASP A 318 16.10 8.87 16.98
CA ASP A 318 17.49 8.90 17.42
C ASP A 318 17.74 9.97 18.49
N ARG A 319 17.21 11.20 18.30
CA ARG A 319 17.29 12.30 19.26
C ARG A 319 16.58 11.99 20.56
N ALA A 320 15.44 11.31 20.48
CA ALA A 320 14.69 10.84 21.63
C ALA A 320 15.34 9.65 22.36
N GLY A 321 16.45 9.13 21.86
CA GLY A 321 17.14 7.96 22.44
C GLY A 321 16.43 6.63 22.18
N ILE A 322 15.48 6.58 21.23
CA ILE A 322 14.67 5.39 20.93
C ILE A 322 14.76 4.94 19.45
N PRO A 323 15.96 4.85 18.85
CA PRO A 323 16.09 4.37 17.47
C PRO A 323 15.57 2.94 17.27
N TYR A 324 15.53 2.18 18.36
CA TYR A 324 14.95 0.84 18.41
C TYR A 324 14.00 0.71 19.61
N ILE A 325 12.87 0.04 19.41
CA ILE A 325 11.91 -0.33 20.44
C ILE A 325 11.73 -1.85 20.37
N ALA A 326 11.93 -2.55 21.49
CA ALA A 326 11.90 -4.01 21.54
C ALA A 326 12.75 -4.68 20.44
N GLY A 327 13.96 -4.16 20.19
CA GLY A 327 14.91 -4.65 19.17
C GLY A 327 14.53 -4.34 17.72
N LYS A 328 13.41 -3.66 17.48
CA LYS A 328 12.94 -3.29 16.12
C LYS A 328 13.19 -1.82 15.82
N LYS A 329 13.66 -1.54 14.61
CA LYS A 329 13.99 -0.18 14.18
C LYS A 329 12.73 0.69 14.06
N VAL A 330 12.80 1.93 14.56
CA VAL A 330 11.78 2.96 14.33
C VAL A 330 11.92 3.48 12.90
N THR A 331 10.80 3.58 12.19
CA THR A 331 10.71 4.04 10.80
C THR A 331 9.39 4.78 10.60
N ALA A 332 9.17 5.41 9.45
CA ALA A 332 7.86 6.00 9.15
C ALA A 332 6.69 5.00 9.25
N HIS A 333 6.96 3.70 9.05
CA HIS A 333 5.93 2.65 9.21
C HIS A 333 5.55 2.40 10.68
N SER A 334 6.40 2.83 11.62
CA SER A 334 6.14 2.79 13.07
C SER A 334 4.97 3.67 13.48
N LEU A 335 4.74 4.77 12.75
CA LEU A 335 3.59 5.67 12.91
C LEU A 335 2.26 5.04 12.44
N ARG A 336 2.30 3.85 11.88
CA ARG A 336 1.12 3.05 11.51
C ARG A 336 0.97 1.82 12.41
N ALA A 337 2.09 1.25 12.84
CA ALA A 337 2.10 0.12 13.77
C ALA A 337 1.72 0.57 15.19
N GLY A 338 2.25 1.71 15.66
CA GLY A 338 1.98 2.25 16.99
C GLY A 338 0.50 2.48 17.26
N PRO A 339 -0.19 3.35 16.52
CA PRO A 339 -1.60 3.62 16.77
C PRO A 339 -2.48 2.37 16.62
N ASN A 340 -2.14 1.43 15.73
CA ASN A 340 -2.88 0.16 15.70
C ASN A 340 -2.66 -0.66 16.97
N THR A 341 -1.44 -0.66 17.51
CA THR A 341 -1.13 -1.32 18.78
C THR A 341 -1.89 -0.68 19.93
N ASP A 342 -1.90 0.67 20.02
CA ASP A 342 -2.65 1.40 21.04
C ASP A 342 -4.16 1.18 20.92
N MET A 343 -4.72 1.10 19.69
CA MET A 343 -6.11 0.75 19.48
C MET A 343 -6.45 -0.69 19.92
N ILE A 344 -5.52 -1.63 19.75
CA ILE A 344 -5.70 -3.00 20.24
C ILE A 344 -5.75 -3.01 21.76
N GLU A 345 -4.86 -2.28 22.44
CA GLU A 345 -4.86 -2.16 23.90
C GLU A 345 -6.14 -1.51 24.41
N ALA A 346 -6.62 -0.49 23.71
CA ALA A 346 -7.89 0.16 23.99
C ALA A 346 -9.12 -0.69 23.57
N GLN A 347 -8.92 -1.93 23.14
CA GLN A 347 -9.98 -2.87 22.72
C GLN A 347 -10.86 -2.36 21.58
N VAL A 348 -10.34 -1.47 20.72
CA VAL A 348 -11.06 -1.00 19.52
C VAL A 348 -11.32 -2.18 18.58
N PRO A 349 -12.55 -2.38 18.13
CA PRO A 349 -12.92 -3.49 17.24
C PRO A 349 -12.10 -3.51 15.94
N LEU A 350 -11.81 -4.71 15.43
CA LEU A 350 -11.03 -4.89 14.19
C LEU A 350 -11.62 -4.11 13.01
N ALA A 351 -12.94 -4.07 12.88
CA ALA A 351 -13.63 -3.36 11.80
C ALA A 351 -13.32 -1.84 11.83
N GLU A 352 -13.31 -1.23 13.01
CA GLU A 352 -12.98 0.20 13.18
C GLU A 352 -11.50 0.46 12.92
N ARG A 353 -10.62 -0.42 13.40
CA ARG A 353 -9.17 -0.35 13.11
C ARG A 353 -8.90 -0.49 11.61
N ASN A 354 -9.59 -1.42 10.92
CA ASN A 354 -9.49 -1.58 9.48
C ASN A 354 -9.95 -0.32 8.75
N ARG A 355 -11.08 0.26 9.14
CA ARG A 355 -11.56 1.52 8.60
C ARG A 355 -10.53 2.63 8.78
N ARG A 356 -10.07 2.87 10.02
CA ARG A 356 -9.09 3.92 10.34
C ARG A 356 -7.76 3.75 9.60
N GLY A 357 -7.30 2.51 9.48
CA GLY A 357 -6.06 2.18 8.79
C GLY A 357 -6.22 2.04 7.26
N ARG A 358 -7.42 2.22 6.72
CA ARG A 358 -7.68 2.01 5.29
C ARG A 358 -7.20 0.64 4.80
N TRP A 359 -7.49 -0.40 5.59
CA TRP A 359 -7.38 -1.80 5.19
C TRP A 359 -8.72 -2.27 4.62
N ALA A 360 -8.69 -3.27 3.75
CA ALA A 360 -9.92 -3.84 3.20
C ALA A 360 -10.85 -4.36 4.30
N SER A 361 -12.14 -4.27 4.09
CA SER A 361 -13.13 -4.85 5.00
C SER A 361 -12.85 -6.33 5.19
N GLY A 362 -12.91 -6.82 6.43
CA GLY A 362 -12.57 -8.21 6.78
C GLY A 362 -11.08 -8.55 6.74
N SER A 363 -10.19 -7.60 6.44
CA SER A 363 -8.74 -7.84 6.46
C SER A 363 -8.25 -8.14 7.87
N THR A 364 -7.43 -9.17 8.01
CA THR A 364 -6.71 -9.48 9.25
C THR A 364 -5.36 -8.75 9.37
N THR A 365 -5.05 -7.86 8.44
CA THR A 365 -3.74 -7.17 8.37
C THR A 365 -3.46 -6.38 9.64
N ALA A 366 -4.46 -5.73 10.23
CA ALA A 366 -4.34 -4.98 11.47
C ALA A 366 -3.85 -5.89 12.61
N ASP A 367 -4.33 -7.12 12.69
CA ASP A 367 -3.95 -8.08 13.73
C ASP A 367 -2.66 -8.83 13.41
N THR A 368 -2.45 -9.25 12.15
CA THR A 368 -1.34 -10.15 11.80
C THR A 368 -0.04 -9.43 11.44
N VAL A 369 -0.14 -8.23 10.88
CA VAL A 369 1.02 -7.47 10.38
C VAL A 369 1.40 -6.35 11.34
N TYR A 370 0.41 -5.65 11.89
CA TYR A 370 0.63 -4.44 12.69
C TYR A 370 0.52 -4.65 14.21
N ASP A 371 0.05 -5.80 14.64
CA ASP A 371 0.09 -6.16 16.06
C ASP A 371 1.55 -6.35 16.53
N ARG A 372 1.89 -5.74 17.65
CA ARG A 372 3.21 -5.77 18.28
C ARG A 372 3.09 -6.11 19.77
N PRO A 373 2.75 -7.37 20.06
CA PRO A 373 2.53 -7.80 21.45
C PRO A 373 3.73 -7.53 22.35
N GLU A 374 4.95 -7.59 21.78
CA GLU A 374 6.19 -7.32 22.50
C GLU A 374 6.36 -5.86 22.94
N THR A 375 5.58 -4.92 22.35
CA THR A 375 5.64 -3.49 22.71
C THR A 375 4.54 -3.11 23.68
N ALA A 376 3.40 -3.75 23.61
CA ALA A 376 2.14 -3.34 24.19
C ALA A 376 1.79 -4.07 25.48
N GLY A 377 2.56 -4.97 26.00
CA GLY A 377 2.22 -5.67 27.26
C GLY A 377 0.80 -6.28 27.22
N LYS A 378 0.45 -7.00 26.17
CA LYS A 378 -0.87 -7.61 26.02
C LYS A 378 -1.26 -8.40 27.24
N SER A 379 -2.46 -8.15 27.74
CA SER A 379 -3.06 -9.02 28.73
C SER A 379 -3.13 -10.44 28.17
N ASP A 380 -2.59 -11.38 28.92
CA ASP A 380 -2.72 -12.80 28.60
C ASP A 380 -4.21 -13.14 28.47
N PRO A 381 -4.67 -13.67 27.31
CA PRO A 381 -6.06 -14.09 27.16
C PRO A 381 -6.50 -15.09 28.22
N MET A 382 -5.57 -15.90 28.73
CA MET A 382 -5.82 -16.85 29.80
C MET A 382 -6.10 -16.18 31.15
N ALA A 383 -5.62 -14.96 31.38
CA ALA A 383 -5.97 -14.18 32.58
C ALA A 383 -7.46 -13.84 32.65
N LYS A 384 -8.17 -13.90 31.54
CA LYS A 384 -9.64 -13.71 31.46
C LYS A 384 -10.42 -15.01 31.67
N VAL A 385 -9.74 -16.16 31.70
CA VAL A 385 -10.37 -17.45 31.98
C VAL A 385 -10.50 -17.57 33.48
N PRO A 386 -11.74 -17.65 34.02
CA PRO A 386 -11.90 -17.80 35.46
C PRO A 386 -11.21 -19.09 35.91
N VAL A 387 -10.41 -18.99 36.98
CA VAL A 387 -9.87 -20.16 37.62
C VAL A 387 -11.05 -20.86 38.32
N GLY A 388 -11.66 -21.81 37.59
CA GLY A 388 -12.71 -22.65 38.15
C GLY A 388 -12.15 -23.40 39.36
N GLY A 389 -12.93 -23.47 40.46
CA GLY A 389 -12.59 -24.34 41.57
C GLY A 389 -12.34 -25.77 41.08
N HIS A 390 -11.44 -26.48 41.76
CA HIS A 390 -11.22 -27.89 41.49
C HIS A 390 -12.56 -28.63 41.39
N PRO A 391 -12.78 -29.44 40.34
CA PRO A 391 -13.92 -30.32 40.35
C PRO A 391 -13.79 -31.18 41.63
N THR A 392 -14.70 -31.05 42.52
CA THR A 392 -14.83 -32.01 43.63
C THR A 392 -15.07 -33.33 43.00
N VAL A 393 -14.07 -34.22 43.01
CA VAL A 393 -14.25 -35.63 42.69
C VAL A 393 -15.25 -36.13 43.71
N GLY A 394 -16.52 -36.26 43.31
CA GLY A 394 -17.56 -36.82 44.17
C GLY A 394 -17.18 -38.21 44.60
N GLU A 395 -17.27 -38.44 45.89
CA GLU A 395 -17.23 -39.75 46.53
C GLU A 395 -18.35 -40.66 45.96
#